data_bd04fbf21db403e5dcb6f08a3d2e6abd
#
_entry.id   bd04fbf21db403e5dcb6f08a3d2e6abd
#
_cell.length_a   1.000
_cell.length_b   1.000
_cell.length_c   1.000
_cell.angle_alpha   90.00
_cell.angle_beta   90.00
_cell.angle_gamma   90.00
#
_symmetry.space_group_name_H-M   'P 1'
#
loop_
_entity.id
_entity.type
_entity.pdbx_description
1 polymer ?
#
loop_
_entity_poly.entity_id
_entity_poly.type
_entity_poly.pdbx_seq_one_letter_code
_entity_poly.pdbx_strand_id
1 'polypeptide(L)'
;MLGSVLKTSRLDMLLSSSERFLSTTQFLTREWNLDDPKQKALYKLYRAERVTPSVRGVDLLKSPDLNKGMAFSLQERQYLGIHGLLPPAFMTEEQQAYRVISKLRKQPNDLARYIQLDALQDRNEKLFYRVLCDNLKELMPIVYTPTVGLACQQFGFIYRNPKGVYITINDNSVSKIYQILRFLLNFLENFSKKFFSSNWKFNEIKAIVVTDGERILGLGDLGAYGIGIPVGKLALYVALAGIQPRWCLPVLIDVGTDNQELLDDPFYIGLRRNRVTGPEYDTLLDNFMKACRKKYGQNVLIQFEDFGNKNAYRLLERYRDDYCMFNDDIQGTASVVVAGLLACTRVTKKKMSESSYVFLGAGGAALGIAEMVVLQMQNEGLSKEDACSKIYLMDVDG
;
A
#
# COMPACT_ATOMS: atom_id res chain seq x y z
N MET A 1 -14.74 46.57 13.21
CA MET A 1 -15.07 46.02 11.85
C MET A 1 -13.81 45.76 11.03
N LEU A 2 -12.84 44.98 11.52
CA LEU A 2 -11.60 44.64 10.79
C LEU A 2 -11.18 43.15 10.99
N GLY A 3 -12.09 42.36 11.53
CA GLY A 3 -11.84 40.94 11.84
C GLY A 3 -12.38 39.89 10.84
N SER A 4 -13.19 40.30 9.88
CA SER A 4 -13.88 39.35 8.97
C SER A 4 -13.31 39.25 7.54
N VAL A 5 -12.44 40.18 7.13
CA VAL A 5 -11.91 40.24 5.75
C VAL A 5 -10.65 39.38 5.55
N LEU A 6 -9.94 39.03 6.64
CA LEU A 6 -8.69 38.25 6.53
C LEU A 6 -8.90 36.71 6.57
N LYS A 7 -10.11 36.22 6.80
CA LYS A 7 -10.39 34.78 6.79
C LYS A 7 -10.80 34.23 5.42
N THR A 8 -11.37 35.07 4.55
CA THR A 8 -11.77 34.65 3.21
C THR A 8 -10.60 34.54 2.24
N SER A 9 -9.61 35.43 2.30
CA SER A 9 -8.48 35.44 1.37
C SER A 9 -7.50 34.24 1.55
N ARG A 10 -7.43 33.64 2.73
CA ARG A 10 -6.62 32.43 2.96
C ARG A 10 -7.32 31.14 2.50
N LEU A 11 -8.64 31.10 2.52
CA LEU A 11 -9.41 29.97 1.98
C LEU A 11 -9.37 29.97 0.45
N ASP A 12 -9.50 31.15 -0.17
CA ASP A 12 -9.46 31.29 -1.63
C ASP A 12 -8.08 31.00 -2.22
N MET A 13 -6.99 31.31 -1.48
CA MET A 13 -5.62 31.00 -1.90
C MET A 13 -5.28 29.49 -1.74
N LEU A 14 -5.93 28.80 -0.81
CA LEU A 14 -5.84 27.34 -0.67
C LEU A 14 -6.72 26.63 -1.71
N LEU A 15 -7.81 27.24 -2.16
CA LEU A 15 -8.68 26.67 -3.19
C LEU A 15 -8.11 26.85 -4.60
N SER A 16 -7.36 27.93 -4.89
CA SER A 16 -6.76 28.17 -6.21
C SER A 16 -5.54 27.29 -6.53
N SER A 17 -4.87 26.71 -5.53
CA SER A 17 -3.78 25.75 -5.70
C SER A 17 -4.25 24.28 -5.75
N SER A 18 -5.54 24.03 -5.44
CA SER A 18 -6.10 22.69 -5.30
C SER A 18 -6.85 22.18 -6.54
N GLU A 19 -6.93 22.95 -7.61
CA GLU A 19 -7.65 22.54 -8.85
C GLU A 19 -7.00 21.35 -9.59
N ARG A 20 -5.90 20.78 -9.09
CA ARG A 20 -5.25 19.60 -9.70
C ARG A 20 -5.12 18.38 -8.81
N PHE A 21 -5.54 18.46 -7.56
CA PHE A 21 -5.70 17.27 -6.72
C PHE A 21 -7.21 17.04 -6.50
N LEU A 22 -7.75 16.02 -7.14
CA LEU A 22 -9.07 15.49 -6.82
C LEU A 22 -9.04 15.03 -5.36
N SER A 23 -9.35 15.93 -4.44
CA SER A 23 -9.51 15.56 -3.03
C SER A 23 -10.71 14.60 -2.92
N THR A 24 -10.66 13.69 -1.99
CA THR A 24 -11.81 12.83 -1.63
C THR A 24 -13.09 13.64 -1.40
N THR A 25 -12.95 14.90 -0.99
CA THR A 25 -14.05 15.86 -0.82
C THR A 25 -14.70 16.27 -2.16
N GLN A 26 -13.93 16.42 -3.24
CA GLN A 26 -14.50 16.72 -4.57
C GLN A 26 -15.29 15.54 -5.14
N PHE A 27 -14.92 14.30 -4.81
CA PHE A 27 -15.71 13.12 -5.17
C PHE A 27 -17.05 13.07 -4.43
N LEU A 28 -17.11 13.55 -3.20
CA LEU A 28 -18.33 13.59 -2.38
C LEU A 28 -19.31 14.70 -2.80
N THR A 29 -18.79 15.78 -3.41
CA THR A 29 -19.59 16.94 -3.87
C THR A 29 -19.89 16.91 -5.37
N ARG A 30 -19.32 15.95 -6.14
CA ARG A 30 -19.58 15.82 -7.56
C ARG A 30 -21.03 15.42 -7.79
N GLU A 31 -21.75 16.20 -8.58
CA GLU A 31 -23.04 15.80 -9.14
C GLU A 31 -22.78 14.64 -10.13
N TRP A 32 -23.39 13.50 -9.86
CA TRP A 32 -23.26 12.31 -10.67
C TRP A 32 -24.45 12.22 -11.63
N ASN A 33 -24.20 12.17 -12.92
CA ASN A 33 -25.22 11.79 -13.88
C ASN A 33 -25.42 10.27 -13.84
N LEU A 34 -26.44 9.83 -13.12
CA LEU A 34 -26.73 8.39 -12.93
C LEU A 34 -27.42 7.75 -14.15
N ASP A 35 -27.80 8.54 -15.14
CA ASP A 35 -28.33 8.05 -16.42
C ASP A 35 -27.19 7.66 -17.37
N ASP A 36 -25.98 8.19 -17.16
CA ASP A 36 -24.77 7.75 -17.85
C ASP A 36 -24.27 6.43 -17.24
N PRO A 37 -24.22 5.31 -18.02
CA PRO A 37 -23.79 4.00 -17.50
C PRO A 37 -22.39 4.01 -16.90
N LYS A 38 -21.46 4.82 -17.45
CA LYS A 38 -20.09 4.94 -16.95
C LYS A 38 -20.05 5.66 -15.61
N GLN A 39 -20.75 6.79 -15.49
CA GLN A 39 -20.82 7.51 -14.22
C GLN A 39 -21.58 6.74 -13.15
N LYS A 40 -22.65 6.02 -13.54
CA LYS A 40 -23.39 5.12 -12.64
C LYS A 40 -22.51 3.97 -12.13
N ALA A 41 -21.66 3.39 -12.98
CA ALA A 41 -20.71 2.35 -12.57
C ALA A 41 -19.66 2.90 -11.60
N LEU A 42 -19.10 4.08 -11.88
CA LEU A 42 -18.17 4.77 -10.98
C LEU A 42 -18.84 5.15 -9.66
N TYR A 43 -20.05 5.67 -9.69
CA TYR A 43 -20.83 5.99 -8.49
C TYR A 43 -21.04 4.78 -7.60
N LYS A 44 -21.45 3.64 -8.18
CA LYS A 44 -21.58 2.37 -7.43
C LYS A 44 -20.25 1.87 -6.87
N LEU A 45 -19.15 2.14 -7.56
CA LEU A 45 -17.82 1.74 -7.14
C LEU A 45 -17.32 2.55 -5.94
N TYR A 46 -17.53 3.86 -5.95
CA TYR A 46 -16.97 4.79 -4.95
C TYR A 46 -17.92 5.17 -3.82
N ARG A 47 -19.22 5.12 -4.06
CA ARG A 47 -20.20 5.40 -3.01
C ARG A 47 -20.58 4.10 -2.32
N ALA A 48 -20.11 3.94 -1.09
CA ALA A 48 -20.51 2.80 -0.26
C ALA A 48 -22.04 2.84 -0.08
N GLU A 49 -22.73 1.83 -0.59
CA GLU A 49 -24.14 1.59 -0.23
C GLU A 49 -24.21 1.39 1.30
N ARG A 50 -25.32 1.80 1.91
CA ARG A 50 -25.57 1.50 3.32
C ARG A 50 -25.56 -0.01 3.48
N VAL A 51 -24.55 -0.52 4.18
CA VAL A 51 -24.45 -1.93 4.51
C VAL A 51 -25.19 -2.16 5.80
N THR A 52 -26.20 -3.02 5.77
CA THR A 52 -26.79 -3.55 7.00
C THR A 52 -25.94 -4.75 7.41
N PRO A 53 -25.17 -4.66 8.50
CA PRO A 53 -24.36 -5.79 8.95
C PRO A 53 -25.29 -6.95 9.29
N SER A 54 -24.93 -8.15 8.84
CA SER A 54 -25.57 -9.38 9.27
C SER A 54 -24.96 -9.93 10.58
N VAL A 55 -23.73 -9.45 10.90
CA VAL A 55 -23.04 -9.71 12.18
C VAL A 55 -23.60 -8.81 13.27
N ARG A 56 -23.83 -9.37 14.45
CA ARG A 56 -24.39 -8.66 15.60
C ARG A 56 -23.58 -8.91 16.87
N GLY A 57 -23.85 -8.10 17.90
CA GLY A 57 -23.24 -8.26 19.22
C GLY A 57 -21.71 -8.06 19.20
N VAL A 58 -21.02 -8.88 19.97
CA VAL A 58 -19.56 -8.81 20.13
C VAL A 58 -18.81 -9.04 18.82
N ASP A 59 -19.32 -9.90 17.94
CA ASP A 59 -18.66 -10.21 16.68
C ASP A 59 -18.63 -9.01 15.73
N LEU A 60 -19.66 -8.14 15.77
CA LEU A 60 -19.66 -6.87 15.04
C LEU A 60 -18.54 -5.95 15.55
N LEU A 61 -18.33 -5.87 16.86
CA LEU A 61 -17.30 -5.02 17.46
C LEU A 61 -15.88 -5.57 17.23
N LYS A 62 -15.76 -6.87 16.88
CA LYS A 62 -14.50 -7.51 16.47
C LYS A 62 -14.22 -7.41 14.99
N SER A 63 -15.15 -6.92 14.17
CA SER A 63 -14.99 -6.75 12.72
C SER A 63 -14.46 -5.34 12.41
N PRO A 64 -13.18 -5.17 12.04
CA PRO A 64 -12.56 -3.84 11.87
C PRO A 64 -13.25 -2.97 10.82
N ASP A 65 -13.76 -3.57 9.76
CA ASP A 65 -14.45 -2.96 8.62
C ASP A 65 -15.88 -2.48 8.97
N LEU A 66 -16.52 -3.10 9.97
CA LEU A 66 -17.89 -2.80 10.39
C LEU A 66 -17.97 -2.00 11.69
N ASN A 67 -16.93 -2.06 12.51
CA ASN A 67 -16.90 -1.42 13.81
C ASN A 67 -16.79 0.11 13.67
N LYS A 68 -17.82 0.82 14.13
CA LYS A 68 -17.85 2.30 14.19
C LYS A 68 -17.47 2.84 15.58
N GLY A 69 -17.18 1.96 16.54
CA GLY A 69 -16.89 2.34 17.92
C GLY A 69 -18.03 3.14 18.55
N MET A 70 -17.71 4.29 19.12
CA MET A 70 -18.69 5.17 19.80
C MET A 70 -19.62 5.93 18.84
N ALA A 71 -19.41 5.83 17.51
CA ALA A 71 -20.25 6.48 16.50
C ALA A 71 -21.53 5.69 16.15
N PHE A 72 -21.72 4.48 16.67
CA PHE A 72 -23.00 3.80 16.54
C PHE A 72 -24.11 4.58 17.25
N SER A 73 -25.18 4.92 16.51
CA SER A 73 -26.37 5.57 17.07
C SER A 73 -27.11 4.65 18.05
N LEU A 74 -28.01 5.20 18.86
CA LEU A 74 -28.82 4.41 19.78
C LEU A 74 -29.62 3.32 19.03
N GLN A 75 -30.26 3.68 17.91
CA GLN A 75 -31.03 2.75 17.09
C GLN A 75 -30.14 1.62 16.55
N GLU A 76 -28.94 1.94 16.06
CA GLU A 76 -27.98 0.93 15.59
C GLU A 76 -27.53 0.03 16.75
N ARG A 77 -27.24 0.59 17.92
CA ARG A 77 -26.83 -0.19 19.10
C ARG A 77 -27.91 -1.18 19.52
N GLN A 78 -29.16 -0.78 19.51
CA GLN A 78 -30.30 -1.64 19.85
C GLN A 78 -30.51 -2.71 18.76
N TYR A 79 -30.58 -2.30 17.49
CA TYR A 79 -30.81 -3.22 16.37
C TYR A 79 -29.71 -4.25 16.21
N LEU A 80 -28.45 -3.85 16.39
CA LEU A 80 -27.27 -4.70 16.21
C LEU A 80 -26.90 -5.51 17.46
N GLY A 81 -27.64 -5.36 18.56
CA GLY A 81 -27.41 -6.10 19.81
C GLY A 81 -26.11 -5.72 20.53
N ILE A 82 -25.66 -4.48 20.34
CA ILE A 82 -24.44 -3.92 21.00
C ILE A 82 -24.78 -2.88 22.07
N HIS A 83 -26.07 -2.66 22.32
CA HIS A 83 -26.51 -1.80 23.43
C HIS A 83 -26.10 -2.42 24.77
N GLY A 84 -25.39 -1.64 25.58
CA GLY A 84 -24.80 -2.14 26.84
C GLY A 84 -23.37 -2.71 26.70
N LEU A 85 -22.92 -3.06 25.47
CA LEU A 85 -21.53 -3.44 25.21
C LEU A 85 -20.62 -2.22 24.98
N LEU A 86 -21.20 -1.13 24.52
CA LEU A 86 -20.50 0.15 24.35
C LEU A 86 -20.83 1.09 25.52
N PRO A 87 -19.88 1.96 25.90
CA PRO A 87 -20.17 3.04 26.85
C PRO A 87 -21.39 3.86 26.39
N PRO A 88 -22.19 4.42 27.32
CA PRO A 88 -23.45 5.09 26.97
C PRO A 88 -23.29 6.36 26.15
N ALA A 89 -22.14 7.02 26.23
CA ALA A 89 -21.87 8.24 25.47
C ALA A 89 -21.81 7.97 23.96
N PHE A 90 -22.18 8.94 23.16
CA PHE A 90 -22.04 8.96 21.72
C PHE A 90 -20.91 9.91 21.32
N MET A 91 -20.17 9.55 20.30
CA MET A 91 -19.13 10.41 19.72
C MET A 91 -19.28 10.41 18.20
N THR A 92 -19.12 11.56 17.59
CA THR A 92 -19.01 11.64 16.13
C THR A 92 -17.70 10.99 15.65
N GLU A 93 -17.59 10.72 14.35
CA GLU A 93 -16.34 10.21 13.77
C GLU A 93 -15.20 11.21 13.96
N GLU A 94 -15.50 12.53 13.85
CA GLU A 94 -14.54 13.64 14.08
C GLU A 94 -14.02 13.65 15.51
N GLN A 95 -14.91 13.50 16.49
CA GLN A 95 -14.52 13.45 17.90
C GLN A 95 -13.63 12.24 18.20
N GLN A 96 -13.94 11.09 17.59
CA GLN A 96 -13.09 9.90 17.71
C GLN A 96 -11.73 10.10 17.03
N ALA A 97 -11.70 10.69 15.83
CA ALA A 97 -10.46 11.00 15.11
C ALA A 97 -9.59 11.98 15.90
N TYR A 98 -10.18 13.05 16.44
CA TYR A 98 -9.49 14.01 17.30
C TYR A 98 -8.87 13.33 18.54
N ARG A 99 -9.61 12.44 19.18
CA ARG A 99 -9.11 11.69 20.35
C ARG A 99 -7.93 10.79 19.98
N VAL A 100 -7.98 10.14 18.81
CA VAL A 100 -6.90 9.28 18.32
C VAL A 100 -5.65 10.10 18.04
N ILE A 101 -5.74 11.18 17.23
CA ILE A 101 -4.58 11.98 16.87
C ILE A 101 -3.96 12.67 18.10
N SER A 102 -4.79 13.14 19.03
CA SER A 102 -4.32 13.74 20.29
C SER A 102 -3.54 12.74 21.15
N LYS A 103 -3.94 11.45 21.13
CA LYS A 103 -3.23 10.38 21.84
C LYS A 103 -1.95 9.98 21.11
N LEU A 104 -1.96 9.94 19.79
CA LEU A 104 -0.77 9.64 18.96
C LEU A 104 0.33 10.67 19.20
N ARG A 105 -0.01 11.95 19.24
CA ARG A 105 0.95 13.04 19.50
C ARG A 105 1.62 12.98 20.87
N LYS A 106 1.01 12.28 21.83
CA LYS A 106 1.58 12.05 23.18
C LYS A 106 2.50 10.83 23.26
N GLN A 107 2.62 10.04 22.18
CA GLN A 107 3.51 8.88 22.19
C GLN A 107 4.98 9.31 22.19
N PRO A 108 5.86 8.55 22.85
CA PRO A 108 7.26 8.94 23.04
C PRO A 108 8.07 8.97 21.75
N ASN A 109 7.72 8.16 20.77
CA ASN A 109 8.44 8.03 19.49
C ASN A 109 7.53 7.52 18.36
N ASP A 110 8.07 7.50 17.15
CA ASP A 110 7.31 7.13 15.96
C ASP A 110 6.96 5.65 15.90
N LEU A 111 7.81 4.77 16.44
CA LEU A 111 7.47 3.35 16.54
C LEU A 111 6.25 3.12 17.46
N ALA A 112 6.18 3.81 18.59
CA ALA A 112 5.01 3.74 19.47
C ALA A 112 3.74 4.29 18.79
N ARG A 113 3.88 5.32 17.95
CA ARG A 113 2.78 5.83 17.09
C ARG A 113 2.35 4.80 16.06
N TYR A 114 3.33 4.15 15.39
CA TYR A 114 3.08 3.06 14.44
C TYR A 114 2.28 1.93 15.09
N ILE A 115 2.76 1.41 16.23
CA ILE A 115 2.09 0.33 16.97
C ILE A 115 0.65 0.71 17.38
N GLN A 116 0.44 1.96 17.75
CA GLN A 116 -0.90 2.46 18.09
C GLN A 116 -1.82 2.56 16.86
N LEU A 117 -1.29 2.99 15.71
CA LEU A 117 -2.03 3.04 14.44
C LEU A 117 -2.35 1.64 13.93
N ASP A 118 -1.41 0.72 14.01
CA ASP A 118 -1.60 -0.69 13.67
C ASP A 118 -2.73 -1.32 14.50
N ALA A 119 -2.71 -1.12 15.80
CA ALA A 119 -3.78 -1.56 16.70
C ALA A 119 -5.13 -0.87 16.44
N LEU A 120 -5.13 0.35 15.92
CA LEU A 120 -6.35 1.03 15.51
C LEU A 120 -6.93 0.40 14.24
N GLN A 121 -6.09 0.10 13.25
CA GLN A 121 -6.50 -0.55 12.02
C GLN A 121 -7.15 -1.92 12.30
N ASP A 122 -6.59 -2.70 13.23
CA ASP A 122 -7.12 -3.99 13.64
C ASP A 122 -8.49 -3.91 14.34
N ARG A 123 -8.81 -2.77 14.92
CA ARG A 123 -10.05 -2.58 15.69
C ARG A 123 -11.12 -1.82 14.94
N ASN A 124 -10.72 -0.79 14.19
CA ASN A 124 -11.62 0.10 13.47
C ASN A 124 -10.90 0.68 12.26
N GLU A 125 -10.93 -0.05 11.16
CA GLU A 125 -10.25 0.28 9.90
C GLU A 125 -10.74 1.61 9.33
N LYS A 126 -12.04 1.88 9.38
CA LYS A 126 -12.62 3.13 8.91
C LYS A 126 -12.05 4.34 9.67
N LEU A 127 -11.95 4.26 10.99
CA LEU A 127 -11.37 5.32 11.80
C LEU A 127 -9.86 5.47 11.56
N PHE A 128 -9.15 4.36 11.34
CA PHE A 128 -7.74 4.39 10.96
C PHE A 128 -7.53 5.21 9.68
N TYR A 129 -8.25 4.89 8.61
CA TYR A 129 -8.11 5.62 7.35
C TYR A 129 -8.61 7.07 7.46
N ARG A 130 -9.65 7.34 8.24
CA ARG A 130 -10.08 8.72 8.51
C ARG A 130 -8.98 9.54 9.17
N VAL A 131 -8.36 9.02 10.23
CA VAL A 131 -7.25 9.68 10.93
C VAL A 131 -6.05 9.86 10.00
N LEU A 132 -5.70 8.84 9.22
CA LEU A 132 -4.59 8.88 8.26
C LEU A 132 -4.82 9.95 7.18
N CYS A 133 -5.99 9.97 6.55
CA CYS A 133 -6.31 10.93 5.47
C CYS A 133 -6.38 12.37 5.99
N ASP A 134 -6.98 12.59 7.15
CA ASP A 134 -7.11 13.93 7.73
C ASP A 134 -5.76 14.51 8.20
N ASN A 135 -4.76 13.65 8.47
CA ASN A 135 -3.43 14.03 8.98
C ASN A 135 -2.29 13.43 8.13
N LEU A 136 -2.49 13.32 6.83
CA LEU A 136 -1.62 12.57 5.93
C LEU A 136 -0.15 12.98 6.00
N LYS A 137 0.13 14.30 5.97
CA LYS A 137 1.50 14.83 6.03
C LYS A 137 2.25 14.41 7.31
N GLU A 138 1.55 14.32 8.44
CA GLU A 138 2.11 13.92 9.73
C GLU A 138 2.27 12.40 9.84
N LEU A 139 1.28 11.65 9.33
CA LEU A 139 1.18 10.21 9.59
C LEU A 139 1.78 9.33 8.46
N MET A 140 1.96 9.86 7.27
CA MET A 140 2.58 9.10 6.17
C MET A 140 3.97 8.55 6.55
N PRO A 141 4.90 9.35 7.16
CA PRO A 141 6.18 8.82 7.60
C PRO A 141 6.10 7.87 8.81
N ILE A 142 4.94 7.78 9.45
CA ILE A 142 4.71 6.81 10.52
C ILE A 142 4.22 5.47 9.95
N VAL A 143 3.23 5.48 9.05
CA VAL A 143 2.67 4.24 8.48
C VAL A 143 3.54 3.63 7.40
N TYR A 144 4.49 4.40 6.86
CA TYR A 144 5.43 3.95 5.84
C TYR A 144 6.86 4.40 6.19
N THR A 145 7.67 4.75 5.19
CA THR A 145 9.07 5.15 5.40
C THR A 145 9.16 6.52 6.13
N PRO A 146 10.05 6.67 7.13
CA PRO A 146 11.05 5.69 7.57
C PRO A 146 10.58 4.72 8.66
N THR A 147 9.48 4.97 9.36
CA THR A 147 9.10 4.26 10.58
C THR A 147 8.78 2.79 10.34
N VAL A 148 8.19 2.44 9.19
CA VAL A 148 7.90 1.04 8.82
C VAL A 148 9.17 0.19 8.76
N GLY A 149 10.33 0.74 8.38
CA GLY A 149 11.60 0.02 8.40
C GLY A 149 11.97 -0.42 9.81
N LEU A 150 11.86 0.48 10.79
CA LEU A 150 12.09 0.15 12.20
C LEU A 150 11.04 -0.84 12.72
N ALA A 151 9.79 -0.71 12.29
CA ALA A 151 8.73 -1.66 12.63
C ALA A 151 9.03 -3.07 12.06
N CYS A 152 9.57 -3.17 10.83
CA CYS A 152 10.01 -4.43 10.26
C CYS A 152 11.15 -5.06 11.08
N GLN A 153 12.16 -4.29 11.52
CA GLN A 153 13.24 -4.81 12.35
C GLN A 153 12.76 -5.39 13.69
N GLN A 154 11.63 -4.91 14.20
CA GLN A 154 11.05 -5.35 15.47
C GLN A 154 9.75 -6.15 15.27
N PHE A 155 9.52 -6.67 14.08
CA PHE A 155 8.21 -7.22 13.71
C PHE A 155 7.82 -8.42 14.60
N GLY A 156 8.74 -9.28 14.98
CA GLY A 156 8.48 -10.41 15.87
C GLY A 156 7.91 -10.01 17.22
N PHE A 157 8.31 -8.84 17.75
CA PHE A 157 7.82 -8.32 19.04
C PHE A 157 6.49 -7.56 18.89
N ILE A 158 6.25 -6.90 17.75
CA ILE A 158 5.06 -6.08 17.56
C ILE A 158 3.91 -6.82 16.88
N TYR A 159 4.18 -7.99 16.31
CA TYR A 159 3.16 -8.81 15.62
C TYR A 159 2.00 -9.18 16.57
N ARG A 160 0.77 -8.92 16.14
CA ARG A 160 -0.44 -9.22 16.90
C ARG A 160 -1.47 -9.99 16.08
N ASN A 161 -1.70 -9.54 14.86
CA ASN A 161 -2.71 -10.10 13.96
C ASN A 161 -2.12 -10.25 12.55
N PRO A 162 -2.59 -11.23 11.76
CA PRO A 162 -2.23 -11.34 10.36
C PRO A 162 -2.62 -10.08 9.60
N LYS A 163 -1.68 -9.51 8.84
CA LYS A 163 -1.92 -8.33 8.00
C LYS A 163 -1.93 -8.67 6.51
N GLY A 164 -1.43 -9.82 6.14
CA GLY A 164 -1.28 -10.25 4.75
C GLY A 164 -1.13 -11.74 4.63
N VAL A 165 -0.76 -12.19 3.44
CA VAL A 165 -0.58 -13.59 3.09
C VAL A 165 0.91 -13.93 3.08
N TYR A 166 1.24 -15.05 3.68
CA TYR A 166 2.57 -15.64 3.62
C TYR A 166 2.52 -16.86 2.69
N ILE A 167 3.36 -16.84 1.64
CA ILE A 167 3.55 -17.93 0.71
C ILE A 167 4.99 -18.39 0.85
N THR A 168 5.19 -19.66 1.16
CA THR A 168 6.53 -20.16 1.43
C THR A 168 7.07 -21.01 0.29
N ILE A 169 8.38 -21.23 0.26
CA ILE A 169 9.00 -22.16 -0.71
C ILE A 169 8.41 -23.57 -0.61
N ASN A 170 7.85 -23.96 0.53
CA ASN A 170 7.20 -25.26 0.75
C ASN A 170 5.82 -25.35 0.03
N ASP A 171 5.28 -24.22 -0.41
CA ASP A 171 4.00 -24.12 -1.11
C ASP A 171 4.16 -24.06 -2.63
N ASN A 172 5.32 -24.49 -3.14
CA ASN A 172 5.74 -24.31 -4.53
C ASN A 172 4.90 -25.12 -5.54
N SER A 173 3.62 -24.77 -5.65
CA SER A 173 2.73 -25.19 -6.73
C SER A 173 1.56 -24.23 -6.92
N VAL A 174 1.12 -24.06 -8.16
CA VAL A 174 -0.05 -23.20 -8.49
C VAL A 174 -1.28 -23.59 -7.68
N SER A 175 -1.51 -24.88 -7.47
CA SER A 175 -2.68 -25.38 -6.74
C SER A 175 -2.63 -25.01 -5.26
N LYS A 176 -1.50 -25.19 -4.58
CA LYS A 176 -1.33 -24.82 -3.17
C LYS A 176 -1.47 -23.32 -2.96
N ILE A 177 -0.74 -22.53 -3.77
CA ILE A 177 -0.83 -21.07 -3.71
C ILE A 177 -2.26 -20.58 -3.97
N TYR A 178 -2.91 -21.13 -5.00
CA TYR A 178 -4.32 -20.82 -5.28
C TYR A 178 -5.24 -21.15 -4.09
N GLN A 179 -5.00 -22.26 -3.40
CA GLN A 179 -5.75 -22.62 -2.20
C GLN A 179 -5.50 -21.63 -1.05
N ILE A 180 -4.25 -21.23 -0.80
CA ILE A 180 -3.93 -20.21 0.20
C ILE A 180 -4.71 -18.92 -0.10
N LEU A 181 -4.63 -18.43 -1.35
CA LEU A 181 -5.36 -17.24 -1.79
C LEU A 181 -6.88 -17.41 -1.73
N ARG A 182 -7.39 -18.63 -1.87
CA ARG A 182 -8.80 -18.96 -1.75
C ARG A 182 -9.25 -19.08 -0.30
N PHE A 183 -8.45 -19.71 0.58
CA PHE A 183 -8.79 -19.87 2.00
C PHE A 183 -8.83 -18.56 2.75
N LEU A 184 -7.99 -17.61 2.40
CA LEU A 184 -8.08 -16.24 2.91
C LEU A 184 -9.48 -15.67 2.67
N LEU A 185 -10.04 -15.89 1.48
CA LEU A 185 -11.38 -15.44 1.13
C LEU A 185 -12.47 -16.31 1.79
N ASN A 186 -12.28 -17.63 1.92
CA ASN A 186 -13.22 -18.50 2.60
C ASN A 186 -13.27 -18.23 4.11
N PHE A 187 -12.15 -17.83 4.73
CA PHE A 187 -12.15 -17.37 6.12
C PHE A 187 -12.98 -16.08 6.24
N LEU A 188 -12.75 -15.13 5.34
CA LEU A 188 -13.56 -13.91 5.22
C LEU A 188 -14.99 -14.21 4.75
N GLU A 189 -15.19 -15.18 3.81
CA GLU A 189 -16.51 -15.60 3.31
C GLU A 189 -17.28 -16.47 4.30
N ASN A 190 -16.68 -17.36 5.06
CA ASN A 190 -17.38 -18.15 6.09
C ASN A 190 -17.77 -17.28 7.28
N PHE A 191 -16.95 -16.29 7.60
CA PHE A 191 -17.34 -15.21 8.50
C PHE A 191 -18.44 -14.37 7.88
N SER A 192 -18.42 -14.11 6.58
CA SER A 192 -19.40 -13.30 5.87
C SER A 192 -20.61 -14.08 5.32
N LYS A 193 -20.48 -15.32 4.81
CA LYS A 193 -21.62 -16.13 4.32
C LYS A 193 -22.60 -16.53 5.41
N LYS A 194 -22.11 -16.72 6.62
CA LYS A 194 -22.98 -16.87 7.78
C LYS A 194 -23.69 -15.56 8.11
N PHE A 195 -23.23 -14.44 7.54
CA PHE A 195 -23.48 -13.09 8.02
C PHE A 195 -23.83 -12.03 6.95
N PHE A 196 -23.66 -12.29 5.64
CA PHE A 196 -24.02 -11.31 4.59
C PHE A 196 -25.03 -11.89 3.60
N SER A 197 -26.14 -11.18 3.42
CA SER A 197 -27.05 -11.46 2.32
C SER A 197 -26.38 -11.10 0.97
N SER A 198 -26.19 -12.10 0.18
CA SER A 198 -26.09 -12.31 -1.29
C SER A 198 -25.48 -11.28 -2.24
N ASN A 199 -25.11 -10.07 -1.89
CA ASN A 199 -24.70 -9.06 -2.88
C ASN A 199 -23.24 -8.58 -2.82
N TRP A 200 -22.41 -9.09 -1.90
CA TRP A 200 -21.02 -8.70 -1.78
C TRP A 200 -20.09 -9.82 -2.26
N LYS A 201 -19.57 -9.66 -3.46
CA LYS A 201 -18.51 -10.53 -3.98
C LYS A 201 -17.17 -10.07 -3.41
N PHE A 202 -16.74 -10.65 -2.28
CA PHE A 202 -15.37 -10.50 -1.73
C PHE A 202 -14.28 -11.11 -2.63
N ASN A 203 -14.60 -11.44 -3.86
CA ASN A 203 -13.70 -12.08 -4.82
C ASN A 203 -12.82 -11.12 -5.62
N GLU A 204 -12.78 -9.83 -5.25
CA GLU A 204 -12.15 -8.82 -6.11
C GLU A 204 -10.95 -8.16 -5.46
N ILE A 205 -9.86 -8.90 -5.21
CA ILE A 205 -8.56 -8.25 -5.02
C ILE A 205 -8.18 -7.58 -6.35
N LYS A 206 -7.82 -6.30 -6.27
CA LYS A 206 -7.44 -5.48 -7.43
C LYS A 206 -6.00 -5.01 -7.37
N ALA A 207 -5.42 -4.94 -6.18
CA ALA A 207 -4.05 -4.52 -5.97
C ALA A 207 -3.35 -5.48 -4.98
N ILE A 208 -2.25 -6.04 -5.41
CA ILE A 208 -1.35 -6.89 -4.64
C ILE A 208 -0.02 -6.14 -4.55
N VAL A 209 0.54 -6.01 -3.36
CA VAL A 209 1.95 -5.63 -3.17
C VAL A 209 2.67 -6.83 -2.59
N VAL A 210 3.74 -7.22 -3.24
CA VAL A 210 4.50 -8.43 -2.89
C VAL A 210 5.96 -8.11 -2.69
N THR A 211 6.55 -8.70 -1.65
CA THR A 211 7.99 -8.69 -1.38
C THR A 211 8.48 -10.09 -1.04
N ASP A 212 9.76 -10.37 -1.26
CA ASP A 212 10.44 -11.56 -0.73
C ASP A 212 11.33 -11.26 0.49
N GLY A 213 11.33 -10.00 0.93
CA GLY A 213 12.07 -9.55 2.11
C GLY A 213 13.58 -9.47 1.95
N GLU A 214 14.14 -9.66 0.73
CA GLU A 214 15.59 -9.74 0.52
C GLU A 214 16.29 -8.39 0.71
N ARG A 215 15.61 -7.28 0.36
CA ARG A 215 16.22 -5.95 0.41
C ARG A 215 15.25 -4.90 0.91
N ILE A 216 14.89 -5.00 2.17
CA ILE A 216 13.95 -4.05 2.79
C ILE A 216 14.59 -2.67 2.92
N LEU A 217 14.17 -1.74 2.08
CA LEU A 217 14.71 -0.37 2.03
C LEU A 217 16.24 -0.37 1.97
N GLY A 218 16.90 0.37 2.87
CA GLY A 218 18.36 0.34 3.09
C GLY A 218 18.81 -0.59 4.23
N LEU A 219 17.91 -1.44 4.77
CA LEU A 219 18.17 -2.27 5.96
C LEU A 219 18.68 -3.68 5.62
N GLY A 220 18.63 -4.07 4.34
CA GLY A 220 19.05 -5.39 3.89
C GLY A 220 17.98 -6.46 4.02
N ASP A 221 18.42 -7.72 4.17
CA ASP A 221 17.54 -8.89 4.28
C ASP A 221 16.87 -8.95 5.65
N LEU A 222 15.57 -8.74 5.68
CA LEU A 222 14.70 -8.87 6.84
C LEU A 222 13.76 -10.08 6.73
N GLY A 223 13.84 -10.86 5.65
CA GLY A 223 13.03 -12.06 5.46
C GLY A 223 11.56 -11.82 5.68
N ALA A 224 10.91 -12.68 6.47
CA ALA A 224 9.47 -12.59 6.74
C ALA A 224 9.05 -11.32 7.50
N TYR A 225 9.96 -10.66 8.20
CA TYR A 225 9.69 -9.37 8.83
C TYR A 225 9.38 -8.26 7.81
N GLY A 226 9.80 -8.45 6.55
CA GLY A 226 9.51 -7.53 5.44
C GLY A 226 8.04 -7.33 5.12
N ILE A 227 7.10 -8.13 5.64
CA ILE A 227 5.66 -7.99 5.40
C ILE A 227 5.12 -6.60 5.75
N GLY A 228 5.74 -5.87 6.66
CA GLY A 228 5.36 -4.51 7.01
C GLY A 228 5.39 -3.55 5.82
N ILE A 229 6.27 -3.79 4.85
CA ILE A 229 6.40 -2.97 3.63
C ILE A 229 5.15 -3.04 2.75
N PRO A 230 4.69 -4.22 2.28
CA PRO A 230 3.44 -4.32 1.53
C PRO A 230 2.23 -3.75 2.28
N VAL A 231 2.16 -3.96 3.59
CA VAL A 231 1.07 -3.43 4.44
C VAL A 231 1.06 -1.90 4.41
N GLY A 232 2.20 -1.26 4.66
CA GLY A 232 2.34 0.19 4.63
C GLY A 232 2.09 0.78 3.24
N LYS A 233 2.63 0.15 2.19
CA LYS A 233 2.40 0.57 0.80
C LYS A 233 0.91 0.57 0.44
N LEU A 234 0.18 -0.49 0.76
CA LEU A 234 -1.25 -0.58 0.49
C LEU A 234 -2.08 0.38 1.33
N ALA A 235 -1.65 0.71 2.56
CA ALA A 235 -2.28 1.78 3.32
C ALA A 235 -2.18 3.13 2.59
N LEU A 236 -1.05 3.41 1.90
CA LEU A 236 -0.92 4.58 1.06
C LEU A 236 -1.77 4.50 -0.23
N TYR A 237 -1.93 3.33 -0.84
CA TYR A 237 -2.88 3.16 -1.95
C TYR A 237 -4.30 3.55 -1.56
N VAL A 238 -4.73 3.17 -0.36
CA VAL A 238 -6.04 3.55 0.16
C VAL A 238 -6.10 5.05 0.41
N ALA A 239 -5.13 5.59 1.15
CA ALA A 239 -5.16 6.99 1.59
C ALA A 239 -4.94 8.00 0.45
N LEU A 240 -4.09 7.68 -0.54
CA LEU A 240 -3.68 8.60 -1.61
C LEU A 240 -4.44 8.37 -2.92
N ALA A 241 -4.71 7.10 -3.27
CA ALA A 241 -5.36 6.75 -4.52
C ALA A 241 -6.84 6.38 -4.36
N GLY A 242 -7.37 6.34 -3.13
CA GLY A 242 -8.78 6.03 -2.87
C GLY A 242 -9.16 4.58 -3.16
N ILE A 243 -8.18 3.67 -3.20
CA ILE A 243 -8.44 2.24 -3.38
C ILE A 243 -9.18 1.72 -2.14
N GLN A 244 -10.20 0.91 -2.33
CA GLN A 244 -10.91 0.33 -1.19
C GLN A 244 -10.02 -0.68 -0.46
N PRO A 245 -9.92 -0.63 0.89
CA PRO A 245 -9.05 -1.53 1.66
C PRO A 245 -9.24 -3.01 1.32
N ARG A 246 -10.47 -3.45 1.16
CA ARG A 246 -10.83 -4.83 0.80
C ARG A 246 -10.34 -5.29 -0.59
N TRP A 247 -9.86 -4.39 -1.44
CA TRP A 247 -9.28 -4.71 -2.74
C TRP A 247 -7.76 -4.88 -2.67
N CYS A 248 -7.17 -4.64 -1.53
CA CYS A 248 -5.75 -4.65 -1.28
C CYS A 248 -5.32 -5.98 -0.64
N LEU A 249 -4.22 -6.55 -1.12
CA LEU A 249 -3.65 -7.78 -0.57
C LEU A 249 -2.14 -7.65 -0.41
N PRO A 250 -1.65 -7.49 0.82
CA PRO A 250 -0.23 -7.61 1.12
C PRO A 250 0.22 -9.06 1.04
N VAL A 251 1.35 -9.32 0.38
CA VAL A 251 1.91 -10.67 0.23
C VAL A 251 3.39 -10.67 0.59
N LEU A 252 3.80 -11.65 1.35
CA LEU A 252 5.20 -12.01 1.55
C LEU A 252 5.46 -13.38 0.95
N ILE A 253 6.54 -13.49 0.16
CA ILE A 253 7.07 -14.75 -0.36
C ILE A 253 8.28 -15.12 0.48
N ASP A 254 8.10 -16.08 1.39
CA ASP A 254 9.14 -16.53 2.30
C ASP A 254 9.95 -17.68 1.68
N VAL A 255 11.16 -17.36 1.27
CA VAL A 255 12.13 -18.32 0.71
C VAL A 255 13.31 -18.55 1.66
N GLY A 256 13.19 -18.09 2.91
CA GLY A 256 14.27 -18.04 3.89
C GLY A 256 14.94 -16.67 3.95
N THR A 257 15.99 -16.57 4.72
CA THR A 257 16.80 -15.34 4.90
C THR A 257 18.28 -15.71 5.07
N ASP A 258 19.15 -14.86 4.50
CA ASP A 258 20.60 -14.98 4.72
C ASP A 258 21.10 -14.10 5.88
N ASN A 259 20.18 -13.46 6.59
CA ASN A 259 20.49 -12.68 7.79
C ASN A 259 20.63 -13.60 9.00
N GLN A 260 21.88 -13.79 9.45
CA GLN A 260 22.21 -14.68 10.56
C GLN A 260 21.56 -14.25 11.88
N GLU A 261 21.41 -12.93 12.12
CA GLU A 261 20.75 -12.42 13.33
C GLU A 261 19.28 -12.89 13.40
N LEU A 262 18.59 -12.95 12.25
CA LEU A 262 17.22 -13.45 12.19
C LEU A 262 17.13 -14.97 12.29
N LEU A 263 18.12 -15.69 11.74
CA LEU A 263 18.17 -17.15 11.87
C LEU A 263 18.35 -17.58 13.33
N ASP A 264 19.09 -16.79 14.11
CA ASP A 264 19.38 -17.02 15.52
C ASP A 264 18.30 -16.42 16.46
N ASP A 265 17.44 -15.52 15.95
CA ASP A 265 16.37 -14.88 16.75
C ASP A 265 15.27 -15.89 17.08
N PRO A 266 15.01 -16.22 18.36
CA PRO A 266 13.93 -17.12 18.75
C PRO A 266 12.53 -16.58 18.39
N PHE A 267 12.38 -15.28 18.17
CA PHE A 267 11.12 -14.63 17.83
C PHE A 267 10.92 -14.43 16.32
N TYR A 268 11.89 -14.87 15.48
CA TYR A 268 11.74 -14.77 14.04
C TYR A 268 10.55 -15.62 13.56
N ILE A 269 9.64 -14.99 12.83
CA ILE A 269 8.37 -15.58 12.40
C ILE A 269 8.42 -16.28 11.03
N GLY A 270 9.54 -16.17 10.30
CA GLY A 270 9.73 -16.76 8.98
C GLY A 270 10.39 -18.13 9.03
N LEU A 271 10.68 -18.66 7.83
CA LEU A 271 11.42 -19.91 7.67
C LEU A 271 12.87 -19.72 8.10
N ARG A 272 13.31 -20.51 9.09
CA ARG A 272 14.69 -20.48 9.62
C ARG A 272 15.62 -21.32 8.75
N ARG A 273 15.92 -20.81 7.58
CA ARG A 273 16.84 -21.41 6.61
C ARG A 273 17.41 -20.31 5.71
N ASN A 274 18.58 -20.58 5.12
CA ASN A 274 19.11 -19.69 4.10
C ASN A 274 18.21 -19.58 2.88
N ARG A 275 18.29 -18.46 2.17
CA ARG A 275 17.46 -18.17 0.99
C ARG A 275 17.63 -19.22 -0.08
N VAL A 276 16.52 -19.68 -0.60
CA VAL A 276 16.47 -20.45 -1.84
C VAL A 276 16.62 -19.48 -3.00
N THR A 277 17.49 -19.86 -3.94
CA THR A 277 17.78 -19.09 -5.17
C THR A 277 17.69 -19.97 -6.39
N GLY A 278 17.86 -19.38 -7.59
CA GLY A 278 17.91 -20.12 -8.86
C GLY A 278 16.54 -20.69 -9.30
N PRO A 279 16.54 -21.86 -10.00
CA PRO A 279 15.33 -22.37 -10.65
C PRO A 279 14.15 -22.67 -9.71
N GLU A 280 14.44 -23.07 -8.48
CA GLU A 280 13.40 -23.35 -7.47
C GLU A 280 12.68 -22.07 -7.05
N TYR A 281 13.43 -20.99 -6.82
CA TYR A 281 12.91 -19.65 -6.56
C TYR A 281 12.06 -19.15 -7.74
N ASP A 282 12.59 -19.26 -8.96
CA ASP A 282 11.87 -18.84 -10.17
C ASP A 282 10.56 -19.59 -10.36
N THR A 283 10.57 -20.90 -10.10
CA THR A 283 9.35 -21.72 -10.15
C THR A 283 8.30 -21.27 -9.17
N LEU A 284 8.71 -20.89 -7.95
CA LEU A 284 7.78 -20.35 -6.93
C LEU A 284 7.14 -19.05 -7.42
N LEU A 285 7.93 -18.11 -7.93
CA LEU A 285 7.43 -16.83 -8.48
C LEU A 285 6.49 -17.06 -9.66
N ASP A 286 6.85 -17.94 -10.61
CA ASP A 286 5.97 -18.32 -11.73
C ASP A 286 4.63 -18.90 -11.24
N ASN A 287 4.68 -19.77 -10.24
CA ASN A 287 3.49 -20.38 -9.66
C ASN A 287 2.62 -19.33 -8.92
N PHE A 288 3.25 -18.38 -8.24
CA PHE A 288 2.56 -17.26 -7.62
C PHE A 288 1.83 -16.38 -8.65
N MET A 289 2.53 -15.94 -9.69
CA MET A 289 1.96 -15.10 -10.75
C MET A 289 0.79 -15.80 -11.45
N LYS A 290 0.96 -17.10 -11.80
CA LYS A 290 -0.12 -17.92 -12.39
C LYS A 290 -1.32 -18.08 -11.45
N ALA A 291 -1.08 -18.28 -10.15
CA ALA A 291 -2.14 -18.44 -9.16
C ALA A 291 -2.92 -17.12 -8.96
N CYS A 292 -2.23 -15.98 -8.90
CA CYS A 292 -2.86 -14.65 -8.81
C CYS A 292 -3.75 -14.38 -10.03
N ARG A 293 -3.23 -14.57 -11.25
CA ARG A 293 -4.01 -14.41 -12.49
C ARG A 293 -5.22 -15.34 -12.53
N LYS A 294 -5.04 -16.60 -12.14
CA LYS A 294 -6.13 -17.60 -12.09
C LYS A 294 -7.21 -17.21 -11.08
N LYS A 295 -6.82 -16.63 -9.94
CA LYS A 295 -7.76 -16.30 -8.85
C LYS A 295 -8.47 -14.96 -9.06
N TYR A 296 -7.73 -13.93 -9.45
CA TYR A 296 -8.21 -12.54 -9.47
C TYR A 296 -8.41 -11.98 -10.88
N GLY A 297 -7.98 -12.71 -11.90
CA GLY A 297 -8.10 -12.31 -13.31
C GLY A 297 -6.85 -11.59 -13.84
N GLN A 298 -6.87 -11.27 -15.13
CA GLN A 298 -5.75 -10.65 -15.85
C GLN A 298 -5.45 -9.21 -15.38
N ASN A 299 -6.45 -8.51 -14.89
CA ASN A 299 -6.37 -7.09 -14.56
C ASN A 299 -5.98 -6.82 -13.09
N VAL A 300 -5.65 -7.86 -12.31
CA VAL A 300 -5.14 -7.64 -10.96
C VAL A 300 -3.77 -6.98 -11.05
N LEU A 301 -3.61 -5.83 -10.40
CA LEU A 301 -2.32 -5.15 -10.33
C LEU A 301 -1.43 -5.87 -9.32
N ILE A 302 -0.21 -6.23 -9.73
CA ILE A 302 0.80 -6.86 -8.88
C ILE A 302 2.03 -5.96 -8.85
N GLN A 303 2.23 -5.27 -7.73
CA GLN A 303 3.43 -4.46 -7.49
C GLN A 303 4.50 -5.30 -6.79
N PHE A 304 5.68 -5.34 -7.37
CA PHE A 304 6.88 -5.87 -6.74
C PHE A 304 7.56 -4.76 -5.93
N GLU A 305 7.97 -5.09 -4.71
CA GLU A 305 8.54 -4.13 -3.75
C GLU A 305 9.67 -4.77 -2.96
N ASP A 306 10.79 -4.08 -2.83
CA ASP A 306 11.95 -4.47 -2.01
C ASP A 306 12.51 -5.88 -2.31
N PHE A 307 12.56 -6.26 -3.60
CA PHE A 307 13.30 -7.42 -4.07
C PHE A 307 14.79 -7.11 -4.19
N GLY A 308 15.63 -8.11 -3.94
CA GLY A 308 17.08 -7.96 -4.13
C GLY A 308 17.46 -7.56 -5.57
N ASN A 309 18.52 -6.75 -5.72
CA ASN A 309 18.92 -6.21 -7.02
C ASN A 309 19.10 -7.28 -8.11
N LYS A 310 19.63 -8.46 -7.74
CA LYS A 310 19.82 -9.60 -8.64
C LYS A 310 18.50 -10.10 -9.23
N ASN A 311 17.40 -9.95 -8.50
CA ASN A 311 16.09 -10.46 -8.86
C ASN A 311 15.18 -9.38 -9.45
N ALA A 312 15.27 -8.13 -8.98
CA ALA A 312 14.32 -7.08 -9.31
C ALA A 312 14.16 -6.85 -10.83
N TYR A 313 15.27 -6.62 -11.56
CA TYR A 313 15.25 -6.38 -13.00
C TYR A 313 14.81 -7.62 -13.80
N ARG A 314 15.43 -8.75 -13.54
CA ARG A 314 15.13 -9.96 -14.30
C ARG A 314 13.68 -10.43 -14.11
N LEU A 315 13.09 -10.22 -12.92
CA LEU A 315 11.69 -10.52 -12.66
C LEU A 315 10.77 -9.52 -13.32
N LEU A 316 11.14 -8.22 -13.34
CA LEU A 316 10.41 -7.21 -14.09
C LEU A 316 10.36 -7.57 -15.58
N GLU A 317 11.49 -7.87 -16.19
CA GLU A 317 11.55 -8.30 -17.60
C GLU A 317 10.75 -9.57 -17.86
N ARG A 318 10.79 -10.53 -16.92
CA ARG A 318 10.10 -11.82 -17.07
C ARG A 318 8.58 -11.69 -17.08
N TYR A 319 8.01 -10.71 -16.34
CA TYR A 319 6.57 -10.69 -16.10
C TYR A 319 5.84 -9.47 -16.67
N ARG A 320 6.53 -8.37 -17.00
CA ARG A 320 5.91 -7.09 -17.37
C ARG A 320 5.00 -7.15 -18.59
N ASP A 321 5.27 -8.03 -19.54
CA ASP A 321 4.50 -8.12 -20.78
C ASP A 321 3.31 -9.08 -20.66
N ASP A 322 3.37 -10.05 -19.74
CA ASP A 322 2.35 -11.09 -19.55
C ASP A 322 1.36 -10.83 -18.43
N TYR A 323 1.68 -9.92 -17.50
CA TYR A 323 0.90 -9.61 -16.30
C TYR A 323 0.75 -8.11 -16.10
N CYS A 324 -0.37 -7.69 -15.47
CA CYS A 324 -0.54 -6.32 -15.01
C CYS A 324 0.34 -6.11 -13.77
N MET A 325 1.62 -5.86 -13.97
CA MET A 325 2.59 -5.73 -12.90
C MET A 325 3.59 -4.60 -13.14
N PHE A 326 4.22 -4.15 -12.09
CA PHE A 326 5.38 -3.26 -12.13
C PHE A 326 6.28 -3.48 -10.91
N ASN A 327 7.51 -3.00 -10.99
CA ASN A 327 8.42 -2.89 -9.84
C ASN A 327 8.56 -1.42 -9.46
N ASP A 328 8.19 -1.08 -8.22
CA ASP A 328 8.16 0.31 -7.75
C ASP A 328 9.57 0.86 -7.50
N ASP A 329 10.49 0.03 -7.01
CA ASP A 329 11.89 0.44 -6.76
C ASP A 329 12.60 0.87 -8.04
N ILE A 330 12.21 0.28 -9.19
CA ILE A 330 12.76 0.58 -10.51
C ILE A 330 11.91 1.67 -11.18
N GLN A 331 10.65 1.38 -11.46
CA GLN A 331 9.78 2.19 -12.32
C GLN A 331 9.14 3.36 -11.57
N GLY A 332 8.69 3.15 -10.31
CA GLY A 332 8.10 4.20 -9.47
C GLY A 332 9.16 5.26 -9.13
N THR A 333 10.31 4.83 -8.66
CA THR A 333 11.45 5.69 -8.34
C THR A 333 11.91 6.47 -9.58
N ALA A 334 12.02 5.80 -10.74
CA ALA A 334 12.38 6.45 -12.00
C ALA A 334 11.37 7.54 -12.38
N SER A 335 10.08 7.26 -12.25
CA SER A 335 9.00 8.21 -12.58
C SER A 335 9.09 9.49 -11.75
N VAL A 336 9.32 9.38 -10.44
CA VAL A 336 9.42 10.53 -9.53
C VAL A 336 10.65 11.38 -9.85
N VAL A 337 11.81 10.75 -10.04
CA VAL A 337 13.07 11.47 -10.34
C VAL A 337 12.99 12.17 -11.68
N VAL A 338 12.53 11.49 -12.73
CA VAL A 338 12.41 12.11 -14.06
C VAL A 338 11.36 13.22 -14.08
N ALA A 339 10.26 13.08 -13.34
CA ALA A 339 9.32 14.18 -13.15
C ALA A 339 9.98 15.41 -12.51
N GLY A 340 10.86 15.21 -11.51
CA GLY A 340 11.67 16.26 -10.91
C GLY A 340 12.64 16.89 -11.91
N LEU A 341 13.34 16.08 -12.71
CA LEU A 341 14.25 16.57 -13.76
C LEU A 341 13.49 17.37 -14.82
N LEU A 342 12.33 16.91 -15.26
CA LEU A 342 11.45 17.67 -16.17
C LEU A 342 10.98 19.00 -15.57
N ALA A 343 10.71 19.04 -14.26
CA ALA A 343 10.42 20.29 -13.58
C ALA A 343 11.64 21.24 -13.58
N CYS A 344 12.84 20.72 -13.40
CA CYS A 344 14.09 21.50 -13.47
C CYS A 344 14.30 22.14 -14.85
N THR A 345 13.92 21.48 -15.96
CA THR A 345 14.04 22.08 -17.31
C THR A 345 13.24 23.37 -17.45
N ARG A 346 12.13 23.51 -16.72
CA ARG A 346 11.33 24.75 -16.72
C ARG A 346 12.06 25.92 -16.06
N VAL A 347 12.90 25.63 -15.08
CA VAL A 347 13.72 26.64 -14.36
C VAL A 347 14.99 26.96 -15.13
N THR A 348 15.72 25.92 -15.54
CA THR A 348 17.02 26.07 -16.23
C THR A 348 16.88 26.51 -17.67
N LYS A 349 15.71 26.33 -18.29
CA LYS A 349 15.42 26.55 -19.72
C LYS A 349 16.29 25.69 -20.66
N LYS A 350 16.88 24.60 -20.13
CA LYS A 350 17.66 23.63 -20.90
C LYS A 350 16.85 22.35 -21.06
N LYS A 351 16.94 21.71 -22.22
CA LYS A 351 16.37 20.37 -22.45
C LYS A 351 17.17 19.30 -21.69
N MET A 352 16.56 18.18 -21.41
CA MET A 352 17.27 17.05 -20.79
C MET A 352 18.39 16.52 -21.70
N SER A 353 18.19 16.54 -23.01
CA SER A 353 19.16 16.15 -24.03
C SER A 353 20.43 17.06 -24.10
N GLU A 354 20.37 18.24 -23.50
CA GLU A 354 21.52 19.16 -23.42
C GLU A 354 22.42 18.91 -22.19
N SER A 355 22.03 17.98 -21.32
CA SER A 355 22.72 17.69 -20.06
C SER A 355 23.35 16.30 -20.08
N SER A 356 24.38 16.09 -19.27
CA SER A 356 24.93 14.78 -18.91
C SER A 356 24.53 14.43 -17.49
N TYR A 357 24.40 13.14 -17.22
CA TYR A 357 23.90 12.63 -15.93
C TYR A 357 24.90 11.66 -15.34
N VAL A 358 25.26 11.89 -14.09
CA VAL A 358 26.15 11.03 -13.31
C VAL A 358 25.36 10.43 -12.16
N PHE A 359 25.38 9.12 -12.05
CA PHE A 359 24.74 8.36 -10.97
C PHE A 359 25.82 7.81 -10.05
N LEU A 360 25.74 8.12 -8.79
CA LEU A 360 26.55 7.49 -7.75
C LEU A 360 25.77 6.29 -7.19
N GLY A 361 26.19 5.09 -7.58
CA GLY A 361 25.49 3.82 -7.39
C GLY A 361 24.84 3.35 -8.70
N ALA A 362 25.03 2.07 -9.05
CA ALA A 362 24.45 1.43 -10.25
C ALA A 362 23.37 0.37 -9.91
N GLY A 363 22.65 0.58 -8.81
CA GLY A 363 21.55 -0.30 -8.41
C GLY A 363 20.29 -0.15 -9.26
N GLY A 364 19.26 -0.96 -8.95
CA GLY A 364 18.00 -1.00 -9.70
C GLY A 364 17.35 0.35 -9.93
N ALA A 365 17.31 1.21 -8.92
CA ALA A 365 16.77 2.57 -9.04
C ALA A 365 17.55 3.43 -10.06
N ALA A 366 18.89 3.42 -9.98
CA ALA A 366 19.74 4.19 -10.87
C ALA A 366 19.56 3.79 -12.34
N LEU A 367 19.52 2.48 -12.60
CA LEU A 367 19.31 1.95 -13.94
C LEU A 367 17.91 2.32 -14.48
N GLY A 368 16.85 2.19 -13.68
CA GLY A 368 15.51 2.59 -14.10
C GLY A 368 15.39 4.09 -14.39
N ILE A 369 16.04 4.93 -13.58
CA ILE A 369 16.11 6.37 -13.82
C ILE A 369 16.87 6.65 -15.13
N ALA A 370 18.02 6.01 -15.33
CA ALA A 370 18.84 6.17 -16.53
C ALA A 370 18.06 5.79 -17.80
N GLU A 371 17.35 4.65 -17.79
CA GLU A 371 16.49 4.24 -18.91
C GLU A 371 15.43 5.28 -19.24
N MET A 372 14.73 5.81 -18.23
CA MET A 372 13.70 6.83 -18.45
C MET A 372 14.30 8.17 -18.92
N VAL A 373 15.48 8.55 -18.44
CA VAL A 373 16.21 9.74 -18.92
C VAL A 373 16.59 9.58 -20.39
N VAL A 374 17.12 8.42 -20.77
CA VAL A 374 17.43 8.08 -22.17
C VAL A 374 16.18 8.17 -23.04
N LEU A 375 15.07 7.57 -22.59
CA LEU A 375 13.79 7.64 -23.31
C LEU A 375 13.32 9.09 -23.50
N GLN A 376 13.45 9.94 -22.50
CA GLN A 376 13.09 11.36 -22.60
C GLN A 376 14.01 12.11 -23.57
N MET A 377 15.32 11.85 -23.56
CA MET A 377 16.25 12.44 -24.52
C MET A 377 15.94 12.01 -25.97
N GLN A 378 15.51 10.76 -26.16
CA GLN A 378 15.05 10.28 -27.48
C GLN A 378 13.77 11.03 -27.91
N ASN A 379 12.82 11.27 -27.01
CA ASN A 379 11.64 12.09 -27.28
C ASN A 379 11.99 13.56 -27.64
N GLU A 380 13.14 14.04 -27.20
CA GLU A 380 13.71 15.36 -27.53
C GLU A 380 14.52 15.35 -28.82
N GLY A 381 14.70 14.18 -29.47
CA GLY A 381 15.30 14.05 -30.80
C GLY A 381 16.70 13.44 -30.84
N LEU A 382 17.27 12.95 -29.74
CA LEU A 382 18.55 12.23 -29.76
C LEU A 382 18.37 10.77 -30.23
N SER A 383 19.43 10.21 -30.83
CA SER A 383 19.53 8.75 -31.01
C SER A 383 19.67 8.06 -29.65
N LYS A 384 19.39 6.77 -29.57
CA LYS A 384 19.60 5.99 -28.36
C LYS A 384 21.07 5.99 -27.94
N GLU A 385 21.95 5.83 -28.91
CA GLU A 385 23.42 5.82 -28.72
C GLU A 385 23.91 7.15 -28.15
N ASP A 386 23.50 8.27 -28.75
CA ASP A 386 23.86 9.60 -28.25
C ASP A 386 23.31 9.90 -26.88
N ALA A 387 22.07 9.46 -26.59
CA ALA A 387 21.47 9.60 -25.27
C ALA A 387 22.22 8.77 -24.22
N CYS A 388 22.56 7.52 -24.52
CA CYS A 388 23.33 6.65 -23.64
C CYS A 388 24.73 7.19 -23.36
N SER A 389 25.41 7.84 -24.35
CA SER A 389 26.74 8.44 -24.17
C SER A 389 26.77 9.57 -23.14
N LYS A 390 25.62 10.10 -22.75
CA LYS A 390 25.48 11.17 -21.74
C LYS A 390 25.19 10.65 -20.33
N ILE A 391 25.07 9.34 -20.16
CA ILE A 391 24.78 8.66 -18.88
C ILE A 391 26.07 8.05 -18.34
N TYR A 392 26.42 8.40 -17.13
CA TYR A 392 27.61 7.89 -16.43
C TYR A 392 27.13 7.21 -15.14
N LEU A 393 27.45 5.94 -14.98
CA LEU A 393 27.15 5.16 -13.77
C LEU A 393 28.48 4.90 -13.05
N MET A 394 28.52 5.15 -11.75
CA MET A 394 29.66 4.84 -10.89
C MET A 394 29.19 3.93 -9.76
N ASP A 395 29.88 2.85 -9.50
CA ASP A 395 29.61 1.95 -8.39
C ASP A 395 30.87 1.74 -7.53
N VAL A 396 30.83 0.80 -6.62
CA VAL A 396 31.90 0.53 -5.62
C VAL A 396 33.24 0.21 -6.29
N ASP A 397 33.19 -0.38 -7.48
CA ASP A 397 34.37 -0.76 -8.25
C ASP A 397 34.80 0.29 -9.33
N GLY A 398 34.16 1.45 -9.38
CA GLY A 398 34.51 2.54 -10.31
C GLY A 398 33.49 2.74 -11.42
#